data_842c07d25e5e8a4a585c4a53d51c1ae7
#
_entry.id   842c07d25e5e8a4a585c4a53d51c1ae7
#
_cell.length_a   1.000
_cell.length_b   1.000
_cell.length_c   1.000
_cell.angle_alpha   90.00
_cell.angle_beta   90.00
_cell.angle_gamma   90.00
#
_symmetry.space_group_name_H-M   'P 1'
#
loop_
_entity.id
_entity.type
_entity.pdbx_description
1 polymer ?
#
loop_
_entity_poly.entity_id
_entity_poly.type
_entity_poly.pdbx_seq_one_letter_code
_entity_poly.pdbx_strand_id
1 'polypeptide(L)'
;MDLTAEKERLLRRDKEWALVASEGRDVDRILSFWTDDAVVLAPGLPTVAGKAALRRYVESSLQIPGFRITWTSTHATLTPDGRMAYMFSRNAVTVNALDGTPVTTEGRAVTIWRREPDGEWHCAVDIWNAETAA
;
A
#
# COMPACT_ATOMS: atom_id res chain seq x y z
N MET A 1 -14.13 -13.06 19.15
CA MET A 1 -13.05 -12.22 18.61
C MET A 1 -13.37 -10.76 18.89
N ASP A 2 -12.38 -10.04 19.41
CA ASP A 2 -12.51 -8.59 19.64
C ASP A 2 -12.19 -7.83 18.35
N LEU A 3 -13.22 -7.39 17.64
CA LEU A 3 -13.06 -6.67 16.38
C LEU A 3 -12.38 -5.30 16.56
N THR A 4 -12.56 -4.68 17.73
CA THR A 4 -11.89 -3.41 18.02
C THR A 4 -10.37 -3.61 18.12
N ALA A 5 -9.94 -4.65 18.82
CA ALA A 5 -8.52 -4.97 18.93
C ALA A 5 -7.92 -5.37 17.57
N GLU A 6 -8.66 -6.14 16.77
CA GLU A 6 -8.21 -6.51 15.43
C GLU A 6 -8.08 -5.29 14.51
N LYS A 7 -9.02 -4.35 14.60
CA LYS A 7 -8.95 -3.10 13.85
C LYS A 7 -7.70 -2.30 14.21
N GLU A 8 -7.37 -2.22 15.49
CA GLU A 8 -6.15 -1.55 15.94
C GLU A 8 -4.89 -2.24 15.43
N ARG A 9 -4.87 -3.58 15.44
CA ARG A 9 -3.75 -4.35 14.89
C ARG A 9 -3.56 -4.08 13.40
N LEU A 10 -4.66 -4.05 12.65
CA LEU A 10 -4.64 -3.76 11.22
C LEU A 10 -4.07 -2.36 10.93
N LEU A 11 -4.54 -1.36 11.66
CA LEU A 11 -4.06 0.02 11.49
C LEU A 11 -2.58 0.15 11.84
N ARG A 12 -2.11 -0.52 12.90
CA ARG A 12 -0.68 -0.54 13.24
C ARG A 12 0.13 -1.22 12.15
N ARG A 13 -0.36 -2.33 11.61
CA ARG A 13 0.28 -3.07 10.54
C ARG A 13 0.46 -2.20 9.29
N ASP A 14 -0.59 -1.49 8.91
CA ASP A 14 -0.55 -0.59 7.77
C ASP A 14 0.41 0.59 8.00
N LYS A 15 0.44 1.13 9.19
CA LYS A 15 1.36 2.22 9.55
C LYS A 15 2.82 1.76 9.48
N GLU A 16 3.09 0.54 9.93
CA GLU A 16 4.42 -0.07 9.81
C GLU A 16 4.80 -0.23 8.34
N TRP A 17 3.88 -0.70 7.51
CA TRP A 17 4.11 -0.84 6.07
C TRP A 17 4.42 0.50 5.41
N ALA A 18 3.65 1.53 5.73
CA ALA A 18 3.88 2.88 5.22
C ALA A 18 5.29 3.38 5.57
N LEU A 19 5.75 3.11 6.79
CA LEU A 19 7.08 3.52 7.23
C LEU A 19 8.17 2.78 6.45
N VAL A 20 8.06 1.45 6.32
CA VAL A 20 9.01 0.62 5.58
C VAL A 20 9.07 1.02 4.11
N ALA A 21 7.91 1.28 3.50
CA ALA A 21 7.84 1.72 2.10
C ALA A 21 8.45 3.10 1.91
N SER A 22 8.24 4.02 2.84
CA SER A 22 8.80 5.38 2.74
C SER A 22 10.32 5.38 2.87
N GLU A 23 10.88 4.44 3.63
CA GLU A 23 12.33 4.26 3.72
C GLU A 23 12.93 3.70 2.44
N GLY A 24 12.19 2.84 1.74
CA GLY A 24 12.56 2.35 0.41
C GLY A 24 13.82 1.50 0.33
N ARG A 25 14.19 0.81 1.41
CA ARG A 25 15.45 0.05 1.48
C ARG A 25 15.25 -1.45 1.49
N ASP A 26 14.20 -1.93 2.12
CA ASP A 26 13.98 -3.36 2.35
C ASP A 26 12.83 -3.85 1.48
N VAL A 27 13.16 -4.22 0.24
CA VAL A 27 12.17 -4.69 -0.75
C VAL A 27 11.44 -5.93 -0.24
N ASP A 28 12.16 -6.88 0.34
CA ASP A 28 11.55 -8.11 0.84
C ASP A 28 10.52 -7.82 1.92
N ARG A 29 10.83 -6.90 2.82
CA ARG A 29 9.90 -6.50 3.87
C ARG A 29 8.68 -5.77 3.30
N ILE A 30 8.87 -4.87 2.35
CA ILE A 30 7.76 -4.20 1.66
C ILE A 30 6.82 -5.25 1.05
N LEU A 31 7.38 -6.25 0.38
CA LEU A 31 6.60 -7.31 -0.25
C LEU A 31 5.88 -8.21 0.76
N SER A 32 6.42 -8.35 1.96
CA SER A 32 5.86 -9.23 2.99
C SER A 32 4.49 -8.79 3.50
N PHE A 33 4.10 -7.54 3.27
CA PHE A 33 2.80 -7.03 3.68
C PHE A 33 1.68 -7.41 2.71
N TRP A 34 2.00 -7.82 1.48
CA TRP A 34 1.02 -8.30 0.51
C TRP A 34 0.79 -9.79 0.64
N THR A 35 -0.41 -10.24 0.26
CA THR A 35 -0.65 -11.67 0.06
C THR A 35 0.11 -12.16 -1.18
N ASP A 36 0.30 -13.47 -1.30
CA ASP A 36 1.01 -14.04 -2.45
C ASP A 36 0.29 -13.79 -3.78
N ASP A 37 -1.02 -13.67 -3.75
CA ASP A 37 -1.87 -13.43 -4.91
C ASP A 37 -2.35 -11.98 -5.02
N ALA A 38 -1.71 -11.06 -4.31
CA ALA A 38 -2.15 -9.67 -4.27
C ALA A 38 -2.15 -8.99 -5.63
N VAL A 39 -3.04 -8.02 -5.77
CA VAL A 39 -3.24 -7.25 -7.00
C VAL A 39 -3.13 -5.77 -6.70
N VAL A 40 -2.36 -5.06 -7.52
CA VAL A 40 -2.28 -3.60 -7.47
C VAL A 40 -2.83 -3.03 -8.77
N LEU A 41 -3.75 -2.09 -8.64
CA LEU A 41 -4.34 -1.33 -9.74
C LEU A 41 -3.93 0.13 -9.57
N ALA A 42 -2.81 0.49 -10.17
CA ALA A 42 -2.23 1.83 -10.08
C ALA A 42 -2.55 2.65 -11.33
N PRO A 43 -2.59 3.99 -11.21
CA PRO A 43 -2.91 4.86 -12.35
C PRO A 43 -1.90 4.71 -13.48
N GLY A 44 -2.39 4.56 -14.70
CA GLY A 44 -1.56 4.54 -15.89
C GLY A 44 -0.72 3.29 -16.08
N LEU A 45 -0.90 2.27 -15.24
CA LEU A 45 -0.12 1.04 -15.30
C LEU A 45 -1.04 -0.16 -15.57
N PRO A 46 -0.52 -1.20 -16.24
CA PRO A 46 -1.22 -2.48 -16.31
C PRO A 46 -1.43 -3.07 -14.93
N THR A 47 -2.39 -3.95 -14.79
CA THR A 47 -2.61 -4.69 -13.54
C THR A 47 -1.34 -5.40 -13.11
N VAL A 48 -0.95 -5.20 -11.85
CA VAL A 48 0.18 -5.90 -11.22
C VAL A 48 -0.40 -7.02 -10.37
N ALA A 49 -0.11 -8.27 -10.69
CA ALA A 49 -0.69 -9.40 -9.98
C ALA A 49 0.38 -10.44 -9.62
N GLY A 50 0.41 -10.85 -8.36
CA GLY A 50 1.30 -11.87 -7.83
C GLY A 50 2.66 -11.34 -7.39
N LYS A 51 3.36 -12.12 -6.57
CA LYS A 51 4.60 -11.68 -5.91
C LYS A 51 5.71 -11.28 -6.88
N ALA A 52 5.89 -12.00 -7.98
CA ALA A 52 6.94 -11.67 -8.94
C ALA A 52 6.68 -10.31 -9.61
N ALA A 53 5.44 -10.06 -10.02
CA ALA A 53 5.05 -8.78 -10.62
C ALA A 53 5.11 -7.64 -9.59
N LEU A 54 4.71 -7.90 -8.34
CA LEU A 54 4.79 -6.93 -7.27
C LEU A 54 6.24 -6.54 -6.98
N ARG A 55 7.16 -7.50 -6.99
CA ARG A 55 8.58 -7.22 -6.82
C ARG A 55 9.09 -6.28 -7.90
N ARG A 56 8.77 -6.55 -9.16
CA ARG A 56 9.16 -5.69 -10.27
C ARG A 56 8.58 -4.28 -10.14
N TYR A 57 7.32 -4.21 -9.70
CA TYR A 57 6.64 -2.94 -9.46
C TYR A 57 7.39 -2.10 -8.39
N VAL A 58 7.72 -2.71 -7.26
CA VAL A 58 8.43 -2.03 -6.18
C VAL A 58 9.85 -1.63 -6.62
N GLU A 59 10.59 -2.55 -7.20
CA GLU A 59 11.96 -2.28 -7.63
C GLU A 59 12.02 -1.19 -8.70
N SER A 60 11.11 -1.22 -9.67
CA SER A 60 11.02 -0.17 -10.71
C SER A 60 10.68 1.18 -10.11
N SER A 61 9.77 1.23 -9.15
CA SER A 61 9.40 2.47 -8.48
C SER A 61 10.60 3.07 -7.73
N LEU A 62 11.33 2.24 -7.01
CA LEU A 62 12.48 2.71 -6.23
C LEU A 62 13.63 3.22 -7.10
N GLN A 63 13.68 2.86 -8.38
CA GLN A 63 14.69 3.36 -9.31
C GLN A 63 14.34 4.71 -9.93
N ILE A 64 13.10 5.17 -9.77
CA ILE A 64 12.71 6.49 -10.27
C ILE A 64 13.45 7.56 -9.45
N PRO A 65 14.16 8.50 -10.09
CA PRO A 65 14.89 9.53 -9.34
C PRO A 65 13.99 10.31 -8.39
N GLY A 66 14.39 10.38 -7.13
CA GLY A 66 13.66 11.10 -6.10
C GLY A 66 12.39 10.41 -5.61
N PHE A 67 12.16 9.16 -5.99
CA PHE A 67 10.94 8.44 -5.60
C PHE A 67 10.80 8.35 -4.09
N ARG A 68 9.63 8.72 -3.61
CA ARG A 68 9.21 8.54 -2.23
C ARG A 68 7.71 8.39 -2.19
N ILE A 69 7.22 7.42 -1.43
CA ILE A 69 5.80 7.24 -1.19
C ILE A 69 5.50 7.32 0.31
N THR A 70 4.43 8.01 0.63
CA THR A 70 3.89 8.05 1.99
C THR A 70 2.38 7.86 1.93
N TRP A 71 1.81 7.27 2.96
CA TRP A 71 0.35 7.22 3.07
C TRP A 71 -0.09 7.13 4.53
N THR A 72 -1.35 7.49 4.73
CA THR A 72 -2.02 7.36 6.02
C THR A 72 -3.41 6.79 5.79
N SER A 73 -3.72 5.72 6.50
CA SER A 73 -5.06 5.13 6.47
C SER A 73 -5.94 5.78 7.53
N THR A 74 -7.14 6.15 7.13
CA THR A 74 -8.07 6.91 7.98
C THR A 74 -9.26 6.11 8.44
N HIS A 75 -9.56 5.00 7.75
CA HIS A 75 -10.76 4.20 8.00
C HIS A 75 -10.44 2.74 7.80
N ALA A 76 -10.86 1.90 8.74
CA ALA A 76 -10.79 0.45 8.61
C ALA A 76 -12.14 -0.14 8.97
N THR A 77 -12.68 -0.97 8.10
CA THR A 77 -13.93 -1.69 8.32
C THR A 77 -13.65 -3.17 8.18
N LEU A 78 -13.95 -3.94 9.22
CA LEU A 78 -13.74 -5.38 9.25
C LEU A 78 -15.06 -6.10 8.96
N THR A 79 -14.96 -7.27 8.30
CA THR A 79 -16.09 -8.19 8.22
C THR A 79 -16.42 -8.73 9.61
N PRO A 80 -17.69 -9.13 9.88
CA PRO A 80 -18.08 -9.61 11.20
C PRO A 80 -17.28 -10.80 11.71
N ASP A 81 -16.76 -11.63 10.80
CA ASP A 81 -15.93 -12.79 11.17
C ASP A 81 -14.45 -12.41 11.41
N GLY A 82 -14.08 -11.14 11.21
CA GLY A 82 -12.72 -10.67 11.43
C GLY A 82 -11.68 -11.21 10.46
N ARG A 83 -12.07 -11.70 9.30
CA ARG A 83 -11.16 -12.30 8.33
C ARG A 83 -10.77 -11.38 7.20
N MET A 84 -11.61 -10.41 6.89
CA MET A 84 -11.37 -9.44 5.83
C MET A 84 -11.64 -8.03 6.31
N ALA A 85 -10.99 -7.09 5.65
CA ALA A 85 -11.19 -5.68 5.95
C ALA A 85 -10.92 -4.85 4.71
N TYR A 86 -11.49 -3.65 4.65
CA TYR A 86 -11.06 -2.64 3.71
C TYR A 86 -10.67 -1.38 4.46
N MET A 87 -9.76 -0.61 3.85
CA MET A 87 -9.35 0.68 4.38
C MET A 87 -9.33 1.71 3.28
N PHE A 88 -9.55 2.96 3.66
CA PHE A 88 -9.30 4.12 2.82
C PHE A 88 -8.01 4.79 3.28
N SER A 89 -7.23 5.25 2.33
CA SER A 89 -5.99 5.97 2.64
C SER A 89 -5.80 7.15 1.72
N ARG A 90 -5.01 8.10 2.18
CA ARG A 90 -4.46 9.17 1.35
C ARG A 90 -2.99 8.91 1.18
N ASN A 91 -2.50 9.10 -0.05
CA ASN A 91 -1.09 8.89 -0.35
C ASN A 91 -0.48 10.11 -1.01
N ALA A 92 0.83 10.17 -0.99
CA ALA A 92 1.61 11.15 -1.71
C ALA A 92 2.81 10.45 -2.33
N VAL A 93 3.00 10.65 -3.62
CA VAL A 93 4.13 10.10 -4.37
C VAL A 93 4.97 11.27 -4.87
N THR A 94 6.24 11.27 -4.51
CA THR A 94 7.19 12.29 -4.95
C THR A 94 8.19 11.67 -5.91
N VAL A 95 8.46 12.35 -7.01
CA VAL A 95 9.52 11.99 -7.96
C VAL A 95 10.21 13.29 -8.40
N ASN A 96 11.43 13.18 -8.91
CA ASN A 96 12.10 14.34 -9.46
C ASN A 96 11.64 14.59 -10.90
N ALA A 97 11.34 15.85 -11.22
CA ALA A 97 11.16 16.29 -12.60
C ALA A 97 12.49 16.25 -13.35
N LEU A 98 12.47 16.46 -14.66
CA LEU A 98 13.66 16.43 -15.51
C LEU A 98 14.74 17.43 -15.06
N ASP A 99 14.34 18.55 -14.47
CA ASP A 99 15.27 19.56 -13.95
C ASP A 99 15.76 19.23 -12.52
N GLY A 100 15.36 18.08 -11.95
CA GLY A 100 15.73 17.68 -10.60
C GLY A 100 14.80 18.19 -9.51
N THR A 101 13.80 18.99 -9.84
CA THR A 101 12.84 19.53 -8.86
C THR A 101 11.90 18.44 -8.37
N PRO A 102 11.73 18.26 -7.03
CA PRO A 102 10.74 17.31 -6.52
C PRO A 102 9.32 17.70 -6.90
N VAL A 103 8.54 16.72 -7.39
CA VAL A 103 7.13 16.91 -7.71
C VAL A 103 6.34 15.88 -6.94
N THR A 104 5.37 16.32 -6.15
CA THR A 104 4.52 15.45 -5.34
C THR A 104 3.12 15.41 -5.93
N THR A 105 2.62 14.20 -6.15
CA THR A 105 1.25 13.95 -6.57
C THR A 105 0.51 13.30 -5.42
N GLU A 106 -0.59 13.91 -5.00
CA GLU A 106 -1.45 13.34 -3.97
C GLU A 106 -2.48 12.41 -4.59
N GLY A 107 -2.84 11.39 -3.85
CA GLY A 107 -3.79 10.39 -4.28
C GLY A 107 -4.59 9.80 -3.13
N ARG A 108 -5.44 8.89 -3.50
CA ARG A 108 -6.29 8.15 -2.55
C ARG A 108 -6.36 6.70 -2.97
N ALA A 109 -6.57 5.82 -1.99
CA ALA A 109 -6.59 4.39 -2.23
C ALA A 109 -7.67 3.69 -1.44
N VAL A 110 -8.11 2.56 -1.97
CA VAL A 110 -8.84 1.53 -1.23
C VAL A 110 -7.93 0.31 -1.18
N THR A 111 -7.72 -0.22 0.02
CA THR A 111 -6.99 -1.47 0.20
C THR A 111 -7.91 -2.50 0.83
N ILE A 112 -7.83 -3.74 0.34
CA ILE A 112 -8.57 -4.87 0.89
C ILE A 112 -7.56 -5.82 1.51
N TRP A 113 -7.82 -6.17 2.77
CA TRP A 113 -6.91 -6.97 3.59
C TRP A 113 -7.54 -8.28 3.97
N ARG A 114 -6.71 -9.30 4.08
CA ARG A 114 -7.10 -10.62 4.61
C ARG A 114 -6.24 -10.94 5.81
N ARG A 115 -6.86 -11.56 6.82
CA ARG A 115 -6.10 -12.16 7.91
C ARG A 115 -5.72 -13.57 7.47
N GLU A 116 -4.44 -13.78 7.29
CA GLU A 116 -3.88 -15.03 6.76
C GLU A 116 -3.70 -16.07 7.86
N PRO A 117 -3.41 -17.35 7.49
CA PRO A 117 -3.20 -18.40 8.50
C PRO A 117 -2.09 -18.13 9.53
N ASP A 118 -1.13 -17.26 9.22
CA ASP A 118 -0.11 -16.82 10.16
C ASP A 118 -0.65 -15.92 11.28
N GLY A 119 -1.93 -15.56 11.21
CA GLY A 119 -2.60 -14.66 12.14
C GLY A 119 -2.39 -13.18 11.84
N GLU A 120 -1.60 -12.85 10.83
CA GLU A 120 -1.29 -11.48 10.48
C GLU A 120 -2.17 -10.98 9.33
N TRP A 121 -2.35 -9.66 9.29
CA TRP A 121 -3.07 -9.01 8.20
C TRP A 121 -2.14 -8.77 7.02
N HIS A 122 -2.60 -9.14 5.82
CA HIS A 122 -1.88 -8.90 4.57
C HIS A 122 -2.80 -8.24 3.56
N CYS A 123 -2.27 -7.30 2.80
CA CYS A 123 -3.03 -6.60 1.75
C CYS A 123 -3.19 -7.51 0.54
N ALA A 124 -4.44 -7.69 0.11
CA ALA A 124 -4.77 -8.53 -1.04
C ALA A 124 -5.05 -7.71 -2.30
N VAL A 125 -5.62 -6.51 -2.13
CA VAL A 125 -5.95 -5.63 -3.25
C VAL A 125 -5.60 -4.20 -2.86
N ASP A 126 -4.93 -3.51 -3.76
CA ASP A 126 -4.53 -2.12 -3.59
C ASP A 126 -4.94 -1.37 -4.86
N ILE A 127 -5.95 -0.54 -4.75
CA ILE A 127 -6.45 0.28 -5.86
C ILE A 127 -6.26 1.73 -5.48
N TRP A 128 -5.54 2.48 -6.32
CA TRP A 128 -5.36 3.89 -6.04
C TRP A 128 -5.43 4.74 -7.30
N ASN A 129 -5.73 6.00 -7.11
CA ASN A 129 -5.75 6.98 -8.19
C ASN A 129 -5.19 8.31 -7.69
N ALA A 130 -4.67 9.09 -8.63
CA ALA A 130 -4.22 10.43 -8.34
C ALA A 130 -5.44 11.33 -8.13
N GLU A 131 -5.35 12.21 -7.14
CA GLU A 131 -6.38 13.21 -6.87
C GLU A 131 -5.97 14.48 -7.60
N THR A 132 -6.73 14.85 -8.62
CA THR A 132 -6.46 16.08 -9.34
C THR A 132 -7.13 17.26 -8.65
N ALA A 133 -6.45 18.41 -8.67
CA ALA A 133 -7.07 19.64 -8.18
C ALA A 133 -8.30 19.96 -9.02
N ALA A 134 -9.39 20.31 -8.32
CA ALA A 134 -10.63 20.72 -8.98
C ALA A 134 -10.45 22.04 -9.72
#